data_8a935ed90df1d1cc0ffa84f75804403a
#
_entry.id   8a935ed90df1d1cc0ffa84f75804403a
#
_cell.length_a   1.000
_cell.length_b   1.000
_cell.length_c   1.000
_cell.angle_alpha   90.00
_cell.angle_beta   90.00
_cell.angle_gamma   90.00
#
_symmetry.space_group_name_H-M   'P 1'
#
loop_
_entity.id
_entity.type
_entity.pdbx_description
1 polymer ?
#
loop_
_entity_poly.entity_id
_entity_poly.type
_entity_poly.pdbx_seq_one_letter_code
_entity_poly.pdbx_strand_id
1 'polypeptide(L)'
;PDWESLFRALNYRTDKRFTLCLDEFPYLVEQSPELPSVLQKLVDEKQLKYNLVLCGSSQNMMYGLFLDSTAPLYGRADEIMRLTPIRLPYIQEALNLDAVGAVEEYAVWGGVPRYWELRENRNSLSDALWHNILSINGTLYEEPIKLFQDDVKDIVKTSTIMSYIGSGANRLSEIAARCNEPATNLSRPLKKLIDLGFL
;
A
#
# COMPACT_ATOMS: atom_id res chain seq x y z
N PRO A 1 20.14 1.67 -24.09
CA PRO A 1 20.08 2.94 -23.37
C PRO A 1 19.97 2.63 -21.88
N ASP A 2 20.84 3.27 -21.07
CA ASP A 2 20.79 3.19 -19.62
C ASP A 2 19.80 4.23 -19.05
N TRP A 3 19.50 4.14 -17.76
CA TRP A 3 18.58 5.03 -17.08
C TRP A 3 19.02 6.49 -17.13
N GLU A 4 20.32 6.79 -16.98
CA GLU A 4 20.81 8.16 -17.02
C GLU A 4 20.58 8.78 -18.40
N SER A 5 20.89 8.07 -19.46
CA SER A 5 20.64 8.51 -20.84
C SER A 5 19.14 8.74 -21.10
N LEU A 6 18.26 7.88 -20.59
CA LEU A 6 16.81 8.06 -20.70
C LEU A 6 16.36 9.35 -20.02
N PHE A 7 16.71 9.57 -18.75
CA PHE A 7 16.31 10.77 -18.00
C PHE A 7 16.85 12.05 -18.62
N ARG A 8 18.09 12.03 -19.12
CA ARG A 8 18.67 13.17 -19.83
C ARG A 8 17.97 13.44 -21.17
N ALA A 9 17.63 12.41 -21.92
CA ALA A 9 16.91 12.55 -23.19
C ALA A 9 15.50 13.16 -23.01
N LEU A 10 14.83 12.85 -21.91
CA LEU A 10 13.51 13.42 -21.59
C LEU A 10 13.57 14.95 -21.38
N ASN A 11 14.68 15.53 -20.96
CA ASN A 11 14.84 16.98 -20.86
C ASN A 11 14.68 17.72 -22.19
N TYR A 12 14.83 17.02 -23.31
CA TYR A 12 14.78 17.60 -24.65
C TYR A 12 13.51 17.25 -25.42
N ARG A 13 12.59 16.51 -24.78
CA ARG A 13 11.37 16.01 -25.45
C ARG A 13 10.33 17.08 -25.72
N THR A 14 10.29 18.12 -24.90
CA THR A 14 9.29 19.19 -25.01
C THR A 14 9.78 20.45 -24.34
N ASP A 15 9.38 21.61 -24.86
CA ASP A 15 9.62 22.90 -24.25
C ASP A 15 8.67 23.20 -23.07
N LYS A 16 7.65 22.36 -22.88
CA LYS A 16 6.70 22.49 -21.77
C LYS A 16 7.14 21.63 -20.59
N ARG A 17 6.98 22.16 -19.38
CA ARG A 17 7.13 21.36 -18.17
C ARG A 17 6.11 20.21 -18.18
N PHE A 18 6.57 19.03 -17.86
CA PHE A 18 5.74 17.83 -17.70
C PHE A 18 6.10 17.13 -16.39
N THR A 19 5.32 16.17 -16.00
CA THR A 19 5.59 15.29 -14.86
C THR A 19 5.81 13.87 -15.40
N LEU A 20 6.96 13.29 -15.05
CA LEU A 20 7.23 11.87 -15.23
C LEU A 20 6.81 11.14 -13.96
N CYS A 21 5.93 10.16 -14.11
CA CYS A 21 5.54 9.26 -13.03
C CYS A 21 6.16 7.90 -13.26
N LEU A 22 6.92 7.41 -12.29
CA LEU A 22 7.40 6.03 -12.26
C LEU A 22 6.58 5.29 -11.21
N ASP A 23 5.64 4.51 -11.70
CA ASP A 23 4.79 3.67 -10.86
C ASP A 23 5.52 2.39 -10.49
N GLU A 24 5.19 1.83 -9.34
CA GLU A 24 5.84 0.66 -8.75
C GLU A 24 7.38 0.78 -8.74
N PHE A 25 7.86 1.96 -8.38
CA PHE A 25 9.28 2.28 -8.36
C PHE A 25 10.15 1.27 -7.59
N PRO A 26 9.72 0.69 -6.44
CA PRO A 26 10.50 -0.32 -5.76
C PRO A 26 10.84 -1.54 -6.63
N TYR A 27 9.91 -2.01 -7.47
CA TYR A 27 10.17 -3.14 -8.38
C TYR A 27 11.10 -2.78 -9.53
N LEU A 28 11.08 -1.52 -9.97
CA LEU A 28 12.09 -1.04 -10.92
C LEU A 28 13.48 -1.07 -10.30
N VAL A 29 13.61 -0.73 -9.02
CA VAL A 29 14.87 -0.78 -8.28
C VAL A 29 15.36 -2.22 -8.09
N GLU A 30 14.47 -3.17 -7.86
CA GLU A 30 14.85 -4.60 -7.79
C GLU A 30 15.45 -5.09 -9.10
N GLN A 31 14.93 -4.65 -10.23
CA GLN A 31 15.47 -5.00 -11.57
C GLN A 31 16.70 -4.16 -11.97
N SER A 32 16.85 -2.99 -11.39
CA SER A 32 17.91 -2.01 -11.70
C SER A 32 18.40 -1.35 -10.41
N PRO A 33 19.23 -2.05 -9.61
CA PRO A 33 19.69 -1.57 -8.31
C PRO A 33 20.47 -0.26 -8.34
N GLU A 34 21.01 0.11 -9.50
CA GLU A 34 21.69 1.37 -9.73
C GLU A 34 20.75 2.58 -9.84
N LEU A 35 19.46 2.38 -10.11
CA LEU A 35 18.48 3.42 -10.40
C LEU A 35 18.40 4.50 -9.31
N PRO A 36 18.35 4.20 -7.99
CA PRO A 36 18.35 5.20 -6.94
C PRO A 36 19.60 6.10 -6.98
N SER A 37 20.79 5.55 -7.28
CA SER A 37 22.03 6.31 -7.35
C SER A 37 22.09 7.20 -8.60
N VAL A 38 21.53 6.74 -9.71
CA VAL A 38 21.39 7.56 -10.94
C VAL A 38 20.47 8.75 -10.66
N LEU A 39 19.33 8.52 -10.03
CA LEU A 39 18.39 9.60 -9.66
C LEU A 39 19.01 10.55 -8.65
N GLN A 40 19.72 10.04 -7.63
CA GLN A 40 20.47 10.85 -6.69
C GLN A 40 21.37 11.85 -7.41
N LYS A 41 22.21 11.35 -8.33
CA LYS A 41 23.13 12.19 -9.11
C LYS A 41 22.39 13.28 -9.89
N LEU A 42 21.33 12.91 -10.62
CA LEU A 42 20.57 13.85 -11.45
C LEU A 42 19.86 14.93 -10.64
N VAL A 43 19.34 14.58 -9.45
CA VAL A 43 18.70 15.53 -8.52
C VAL A 43 19.74 16.46 -7.92
N ASP A 44 20.85 15.93 -7.41
CA ASP A 44 21.94 16.71 -6.79
C ASP A 44 22.57 17.69 -7.79
N GLU A 45 22.72 17.29 -9.04
CA GLU A 45 23.22 18.11 -10.13
C GLU A 45 22.16 19.06 -10.74
N LYS A 46 20.91 19.02 -10.27
CA LYS A 46 19.77 19.79 -10.77
C LYS A 46 19.55 19.64 -12.28
N GLN A 47 19.71 18.43 -12.78
CA GLN A 47 19.69 18.17 -14.23
C GLN A 47 18.31 17.77 -14.76
N LEU A 48 17.28 17.60 -13.90
CA LEU A 48 15.93 17.32 -14.31
C LEU A 48 15.17 18.62 -14.59
N LYS A 49 14.67 18.78 -15.82
CA LYS A 49 13.86 19.93 -16.24
C LYS A 49 12.36 19.68 -16.14
N TYR A 50 11.95 18.58 -15.56
CA TYR A 50 10.57 18.13 -15.37
C TYR A 50 10.37 17.68 -13.93
N ASN A 51 9.11 17.56 -13.53
CA ASN A 51 8.77 17.00 -12.23
C ASN A 51 8.88 15.48 -12.28
N LEU A 52 9.41 14.89 -11.21
CA LEU A 52 9.49 13.43 -11.05
C LEU A 52 8.60 13.00 -9.89
N VAL A 53 7.73 12.04 -10.14
CA VAL A 53 6.90 11.39 -9.13
C VAL A 53 7.30 9.92 -9.10
N LEU A 54 7.64 9.43 -7.93
CA LEU A 54 7.99 8.04 -7.68
C LEU A 54 6.93 7.47 -6.73
N CYS A 55 6.22 6.45 -7.14
CA CYS A 55 5.20 5.80 -6.31
C CYS A 55 5.42 4.29 -6.23
N GLY A 56 4.85 3.70 -5.20
CA GLY A 56 4.90 2.26 -4.99
C GLY A 56 3.92 1.85 -3.89
N SER A 57 3.36 0.66 -4.03
CA SER A 57 2.38 0.09 -3.11
C SER A 57 3.02 -0.41 -1.81
N SER A 58 4.25 -0.93 -1.85
CA SER A 58 4.95 -1.42 -0.67
C SER A 58 5.51 -0.29 0.19
N GLN A 59 4.87 -0.06 1.35
CA GLN A 59 5.31 0.96 2.31
C GLN A 59 6.71 0.66 2.85
N ASN A 60 7.02 -0.62 3.08
CA ASN A 60 8.32 -1.01 3.63
C ASN A 60 9.46 -0.74 2.64
N MET A 61 9.25 -1.05 1.36
CA MET A 61 10.25 -0.78 0.31
C MET A 61 10.42 0.72 0.07
N MET A 62 9.32 1.48 0.00
CA MET A 62 9.36 2.94 -0.12
C MET A 62 10.06 3.59 1.07
N TYR A 63 9.81 3.12 2.30
CA TYR A 63 10.53 3.59 3.48
C TYR A 63 12.04 3.38 3.32
N GLY A 64 12.47 2.19 2.90
CA GLY A 64 13.88 1.88 2.69
C GLY A 64 14.56 2.75 1.62
N LEU A 65 13.81 3.20 0.62
CA LEU A 65 14.35 4.03 -0.46
C LEU A 65 14.48 5.53 -0.11
N PHE A 66 13.56 6.07 0.71
CA PHE A 66 13.43 7.51 0.91
C PHE A 66 13.64 7.97 2.35
N LEU A 67 13.39 7.13 3.34
CA LEU A 67 13.42 7.50 4.76
C LEU A 67 14.55 6.81 5.55
N ASP A 68 15.21 5.83 4.97
CA ASP A 68 16.45 5.29 5.55
C ASP A 68 17.60 6.27 5.28
N SER A 69 18.28 6.71 6.35
CA SER A 69 19.37 7.70 6.25
C SER A 69 20.57 7.24 5.41
N THR A 70 20.67 5.94 5.13
CA THR A 70 21.75 5.36 4.30
C THR A 70 21.34 5.24 2.82
N ALA A 71 20.07 5.45 2.50
CA ALA A 71 19.57 5.31 1.14
C ALA A 71 19.97 6.50 0.24
N PRO A 72 20.26 6.24 -1.06
CA PRO A 72 20.68 7.28 -2.00
C PRO A 72 19.66 8.42 -2.14
N LEU A 73 18.36 8.14 -2.01
CA LEU A 73 17.29 9.14 -2.17
C LEU A 73 16.86 9.81 -0.86
N TYR A 74 17.50 9.48 0.26
CA TYR A 74 17.22 10.12 1.54
C TYR A 74 17.40 11.65 1.48
N GLY A 75 16.36 12.38 1.92
CA GLY A 75 16.35 13.85 1.97
C GLY A 75 16.34 14.55 0.61
N ARG A 76 16.05 13.83 -0.50
CA ARG A 76 16.04 14.38 -1.88
C ARG A 76 14.64 14.54 -2.45
N ALA A 77 13.62 14.08 -1.78
CA ALA A 77 12.24 14.35 -2.13
C ALA A 77 11.84 15.75 -1.59
N ASP A 78 11.26 16.59 -2.45
CA ASP A 78 10.67 17.86 -2.03
C ASP A 78 9.39 17.62 -1.21
N GLU A 79 8.65 16.56 -1.54
CA GLU A 79 7.42 16.16 -0.85
C GLU A 79 7.33 14.64 -0.75
N ILE A 80 6.92 14.14 0.40
CA ILE A 80 6.62 12.72 0.63
C ILE A 80 5.15 12.63 1.03
N MET A 81 4.36 11.98 0.17
CA MET A 81 2.92 11.83 0.37
C MET A 81 2.59 10.38 0.70
N ARG A 82 1.95 10.17 1.85
CA ARG A 82 1.35 8.89 2.21
C ARG A 82 -0.14 8.94 1.91
N LEU A 83 -0.59 8.19 0.91
CA LEU A 83 -2.00 8.03 0.64
C LEU A 83 -2.63 7.14 1.71
N THR A 84 -3.67 7.64 2.34
CA THR A 84 -4.47 6.88 3.30
C THR A 84 -5.79 6.46 2.68
N PRO A 85 -6.46 5.40 3.20
CA PRO A 85 -7.78 5.03 2.74
C PRO A 85 -8.76 6.21 2.76
N ILE A 86 -9.67 6.25 1.80
CA ILE A 86 -10.74 7.26 1.73
C ILE A 86 -11.61 7.13 2.99
N ARG A 87 -11.88 8.26 3.66
CA ARG A 87 -12.66 8.24 4.90
C ARG A 87 -14.15 8.07 4.62
N LEU A 88 -14.85 7.42 5.55
CA LEU A 88 -16.29 7.16 5.48
C LEU A 88 -17.16 8.35 5.03
N PRO A 89 -16.99 9.60 5.52
CA PRO A 89 -17.83 10.71 5.09
C PRO A 89 -17.80 10.99 3.58
N TYR A 90 -16.63 10.83 2.95
CA TYR A 90 -16.50 11.02 1.50
C TYR A 90 -17.17 9.90 0.70
N ILE A 91 -17.11 8.66 1.19
CA ILE A 91 -17.80 7.51 0.59
C ILE A 91 -19.32 7.68 0.74
N GLN A 92 -19.78 8.09 1.93
CA GLN A 92 -21.18 8.36 2.20
C GLN A 92 -21.76 9.41 1.24
N GLU A 93 -21.04 10.52 1.04
CA GLU A 93 -21.42 11.58 0.11
C GLU A 93 -21.44 11.10 -1.33
N ALA A 94 -20.36 10.44 -1.78
CA ALA A 94 -20.20 9.99 -3.16
C ALA A 94 -21.28 8.98 -3.58
N LEU A 95 -21.67 8.08 -2.68
CA LEU A 95 -22.66 7.01 -2.95
C LEU A 95 -24.06 7.35 -2.47
N ASN A 96 -24.25 8.54 -1.88
CA ASN A 96 -25.54 8.99 -1.32
C ASN A 96 -26.18 7.96 -0.37
N LEU A 97 -25.38 7.43 0.56
CA LEU A 97 -25.81 6.43 1.53
C LEU A 97 -26.39 7.11 2.78
N ASP A 98 -27.34 6.44 3.42
CA ASP A 98 -27.70 6.81 4.78
C ASP A 98 -26.58 6.44 5.78
N ALA A 99 -26.68 6.91 7.02
CA ALA A 99 -25.63 6.72 8.01
C ALA A 99 -25.38 5.24 8.35
N VAL A 100 -26.45 4.42 8.40
CA VAL A 100 -26.34 3.00 8.72
C VAL A 100 -25.73 2.24 7.54
N GLY A 101 -26.28 2.42 6.36
CA GLY A 101 -25.77 1.81 5.13
C GLY A 101 -24.31 2.20 4.84
N ALA A 102 -23.94 3.45 5.13
CA ALA A 102 -22.56 3.89 4.99
C ALA A 102 -21.60 3.13 5.92
N VAL A 103 -21.99 2.91 7.17
CA VAL A 103 -21.17 2.14 8.13
C VAL A 103 -21.09 0.68 7.73
N GLU A 104 -22.21 0.05 7.34
CA GLU A 104 -22.25 -1.35 6.90
C GLU A 104 -21.38 -1.59 5.67
N GLU A 105 -21.54 -0.77 4.65
CA GLU A 105 -20.74 -0.85 3.42
C GLU A 105 -19.25 -0.60 3.72
N TYR A 106 -18.93 0.45 4.50
CA TYR A 106 -17.55 0.78 4.83
C TYR A 106 -16.86 -0.28 5.69
N ALA A 107 -17.60 -0.96 6.57
CA ALA A 107 -17.07 -2.06 7.37
C ALA A 107 -16.58 -3.24 6.51
N VAL A 108 -17.13 -3.38 5.29
CA VAL A 108 -16.74 -4.42 4.34
C VAL A 108 -15.64 -3.93 3.38
N TRP A 109 -15.86 -2.79 2.73
CA TRP A 109 -15.03 -2.34 1.61
C TRP A 109 -13.90 -1.38 2.04
N GLY A 110 -13.99 -0.82 3.24
CA GLY A 110 -13.03 0.16 3.72
C GLY A 110 -12.94 1.40 2.83
N GLY A 111 -11.76 1.99 2.75
CA GLY A 111 -11.51 3.20 1.95
C GLY A 111 -10.66 2.97 0.69
N VAL A 112 -10.57 1.76 0.19
CA VAL A 112 -9.78 1.43 -1.02
C VAL A 112 -10.66 1.61 -2.27
N PRO A 113 -10.34 2.55 -3.20
CA PRO A 113 -11.20 2.84 -4.37
C PRO A 113 -11.53 1.59 -5.19
N ARG A 114 -10.57 0.72 -5.40
CA ARG A 114 -10.75 -0.51 -6.19
C ARG A 114 -11.84 -1.44 -5.63
N TYR A 115 -11.98 -1.49 -4.32
CA TYR A 115 -13.03 -2.34 -3.71
C TYR A 115 -14.42 -1.77 -3.95
N TRP A 116 -14.54 -0.44 -4.02
CA TRP A 116 -15.81 0.23 -4.35
C TRP A 116 -16.22 0.02 -5.80
N GLU A 117 -15.28 -0.01 -6.75
CA GLU A 117 -15.57 -0.39 -8.14
C GLU A 117 -16.15 -1.81 -8.23
N LEU A 118 -15.62 -2.76 -7.44
CA LEU A 118 -16.15 -4.12 -7.37
C LEU A 118 -17.54 -4.17 -6.73
N ARG A 119 -17.78 -3.30 -5.74
CA ARG A 119 -19.08 -3.16 -5.06
C ARG A 119 -20.16 -2.61 -5.98
N GLU A 120 -19.87 -1.57 -6.75
CA GLU A 120 -20.81 -0.91 -7.67
C GLU A 120 -21.41 -1.86 -8.71
N ASN A 121 -20.68 -2.86 -9.12
CA ASN A 121 -21.12 -3.85 -10.09
C ASN A 121 -22.12 -4.90 -9.52
N ARG A 122 -22.64 -4.69 -8.29
CA ARG A 122 -23.51 -5.65 -7.60
C ARG A 122 -24.76 -4.98 -7.04
N ASN A 123 -25.86 -5.76 -6.99
CA ASN A 123 -27.16 -5.23 -6.64
C ASN A 123 -27.34 -4.97 -5.12
N SER A 124 -26.61 -5.71 -4.29
CA SER A 124 -26.70 -5.59 -2.83
C SER A 124 -25.36 -5.89 -2.17
N LEU A 125 -25.21 -5.48 -0.89
CA LEU A 125 -24.04 -5.80 -0.09
C LEU A 125 -23.84 -7.31 0.03
N SER A 126 -24.89 -8.08 0.27
CA SER A 126 -24.82 -9.55 0.40
C SER A 126 -24.38 -10.22 -0.90
N ASP A 127 -24.90 -9.76 -2.05
CA ASP A 127 -24.49 -10.25 -3.36
C ASP A 127 -23.01 -9.93 -3.64
N ALA A 128 -22.58 -8.72 -3.32
CA ALA A 128 -21.21 -8.28 -3.48
C ALA A 128 -20.23 -9.06 -2.59
N LEU A 129 -20.58 -9.27 -1.33
CA LEU A 129 -19.82 -10.10 -0.37
C LEU A 129 -19.62 -11.52 -0.91
N TRP A 130 -20.73 -12.16 -1.31
CA TRP A 130 -20.66 -13.52 -1.80
C TRP A 130 -19.74 -13.66 -3.01
N HIS A 131 -19.94 -12.82 -4.02
CA HIS A 131 -19.21 -12.95 -5.29
C HIS A 131 -17.75 -12.48 -5.23
N ASN A 132 -17.45 -11.45 -4.46
CA ASN A 132 -16.11 -10.89 -4.46
C ASN A 132 -15.21 -11.42 -3.35
N ILE A 133 -15.78 -11.76 -2.18
CA ILE A 133 -14.99 -12.08 -0.98
C ILE A 133 -15.13 -13.54 -0.55
N LEU A 134 -16.37 -14.08 -0.51
CA LEU A 134 -16.63 -15.41 0.05
C LEU A 134 -16.51 -16.55 -0.97
N SER A 135 -16.76 -16.27 -2.24
CA SER A 135 -16.60 -17.26 -3.31
C SER A 135 -15.13 -17.54 -3.55
N ILE A 136 -14.75 -18.80 -3.73
CA ILE A 136 -13.39 -19.21 -4.10
C ILE A 136 -12.92 -18.58 -5.43
N ASN A 137 -13.85 -18.21 -6.29
CA ASN A 137 -13.57 -17.51 -7.55
C ASN A 137 -13.69 -15.98 -7.41
N GLY A 138 -13.91 -15.47 -6.20
CA GLY A 138 -14.05 -14.05 -5.92
C GLY A 138 -12.74 -13.29 -6.11
N THR A 139 -12.81 -12.10 -6.66
CA THR A 139 -11.65 -11.26 -6.95
C THR A 139 -10.82 -10.97 -5.69
N LEU A 140 -11.47 -10.86 -4.52
CA LEU A 140 -10.85 -10.53 -3.24
C LEU A 140 -10.68 -11.76 -2.32
N TYR A 141 -10.98 -12.98 -2.79
CA TYR A 141 -10.88 -14.19 -1.96
C TYR A 141 -9.47 -14.41 -1.39
N GLU A 142 -8.44 -14.21 -2.20
CA GLU A 142 -7.04 -14.33 -1.80
C GLU A 142 -6.37 -13.00 -1.43
N GLU A 143 -7.11 -11.90 -1.48
CA GLU A 143 -6.56 -10.55 -1.28
C GLU A 143 -5.80 -10.40 0.05
N PRO A 144 -6.28 -10.94 1.20
CA PRO A 144 -5.54 -10.81 2.45
C PRO A 144 -4.14 -11.44 2.41
N ILE A 145 -3.97 -12.51 1.63
CA ILE A 145 -2.67 -13.18 1.49
C ILE A 145 -1.75 -12.36 0.57
N LYS A 146 -2.31 -11.86 -0.53
CA LYS A 146 -1.56 -11.04 -1.50
C LYS A 146 -1.03 -9.75 -0.88
N LEU A 147 -1.84 -9.08 -0.07
CA LEU A 147 -1.44 -7.85 0.63
C LEU A 147 -0.25 -8.05 1.59
N PHE A 148 -0.04 -9.27 2.09
CA PHE A 148 1.09 -9.55 2.97
C PHE A 148 2.38 -9.92 2.22
N GLN A 149 2.31 -10.31 0.95
CA GLN A 149 3.46 -10.86 0.23
C GLN A 149 4.63 -9.86 0.14
N ASP A 150 4.34 -8.60 -0.09
CA ASP A 150 5.37 -7.57 -0.29
C ASP A 150 5.90 -6.98 1.02
N ASP A 151 5.05 -6.92 2.06
CA ASP A 151 5.34 -6.16 3.27
C ASP A 151 5.65 -7.04 4.49
N VAL A 152 5.32 -8.33 4.47
CA VAL A 152 5.41 -9.21 5.64
C VAL A 152 6.27 -10.44 5.36
N LYS A 153 7.30 -10.65 6.20
CA LYS A 153 8.22 -11.80 6.06
C LYS A 153 7.59 -13.14 6.44
N ASP A 154 6.71 -13.15 7.45
CA ASP A 154 6.04 -14.35 7.96
C ASP A 154 4.53 -14.23 7.73
N ILE A 155 4.11 -14.61 6.53
CA ILE A 155 2.72 -14.53 6.09
C ILE A 155 1.82 -15.44 6.92
N VAL A 156 2.28 -16.66 7.24
CA VAL A 156 1.48 -17.65 7.98
C VAL A 156 1.18 -17.14 9.40
N LYS A 157 2.20 -16.68 10.10
CA LYS A 157 2.03 -16.12 11.44
C LYS A 157 1.15 -14.88 11.44
N THR A 158 1.37 -13.98 10.49
CA THR A 158 0.59 -12.74 10.38
C THR A 158 -0.87 -13.01 10.06
N SER A 159 -1.16 -13.90 9.12
CA SER A 159 -2.53 -14.32 8.79
C SER A 159 -3.23 -15.00 9.96
N THR A 160 -2.50 -15.82 10.75
CA THR A 160 -3.02 -16.45 11.96
C THR A 160 -3.40 -15.41 13.02
N ILE A 161 -2.55 -14.42 13.27
CA ILE A 161 -2.83 -13.32 14.19
C ILE A 161 -4.08 -12.56 13.74
N MET A 162 -4.16 -12.18 12.46
CA MET A 162 -5.31 -11.48 11.89
C MET A 162 -6.60 -12.29 12.00
N SER A 163 -6.55 -13.61 11.77
CA SER A 163 -7.70 -14.51 11.93
C SER A 163 -8.21 -14.53 13.37
N TYR A 164 -7.32 -14.55 14.37
CA TYR A 164 -7.73 -14.48 15.77
C TYR A 164 -8.33 -13.13 16.15
N ILE A 165 -7.77 -12.02 15.64
CA ILE A 165 -8.34 -10.70 15.83
C ILE A 165 -9.71 -10.60 15.18
N GLY A 166 -9.85 -11.06 13.94
CA GLY A 166 -11.13 -11.13 13.21
C GLY A 166 -12.19 -12.00 13.89
N SER A 167 -11.77 -13.01 14.65
CA SER A 167 -12.66 -13.85 15.49
C SER A 167 -12.91 -13.28 16.89
N GLY A 168 -12.55 -12.01 17.14
CA GLY A 168 -12.89 -11.25 18.34
C GLY A 168 -11.79 -11.19 19.42
N ALA A 169 -10.62 -11.79 19.22
CA ALA A 169 -9.51 -11.63 20.16
C ALA A 169 -8.97 -10.18 20.14
N ASN A 170 -9.11 -9.47 21.24
CA ASN A 170 -8.75 -8.05 21.33
C ASN A 170 -7.69 -7.72 22.40
N ARG A 171 -7.13 -8.73 23.04
CA ARG A 171 -6.07 -8.59 24.04
C ARG A 171 -4.82 -9.36 23.62
N LEU A 172 -3.66 -8.75 23.83
CA LEU A 172 -2.37 -9.38 23.50
C LEU A 172 -2.20 -10.76 24.16
N SER A 173 -2.61 -10.90 25.44
CA SER A 173 -2.55 -12.16 26.17
C SER A 173 -3.46 -13.25 25.57
N GLU A 174 -4.61 -12.87 25.06
CA GLU A 174 -5.54 -13.78 24.41
C GLU A 174 -5.02 -14.26 23.06
N ILE A 175 -4.50 -13.34 22.24
CA ILE A 175 -3.90 -13.66 20.94
C ILE A 175 -2.68 -14.59 21.17
N ALA A 176 -1.86 -14.28 22.16
CA ALA A 176 -0.71 -15.09 22.54
C ALA A 176 -1.08 -16.51 22.96
N ALA A 177 -2.12 -16.65 23.79
CA ALA A 177 -2.63 -17.95 24.21
C ALA A 177 -3.16 -18.76 23.03
N ARG A 178 -3.89 -18.14 22.09
CA ARG A 178 -4.41 -18.80 20.87
C ARG A 178 -3.29 -19.17 19.89
N CYS A 179 -2.23 -18.38 19.80
CA CYS A 179 -1.04 -18.69 19.02
C CYS A 179 -0.12 -19.72 19.68
N ASN A 180 -0.38 -20.08 20.94
CA ASN A 180 0.53 -20.89 21.75
C ASN A 180 1.96 -20.34 21.81
N GLU A 181 2.09 -19.02 21.94
CA GLU A 181 3.36 -18.29 21.98
C GLU A 181 3.40 -17.29 23.15
N PRO A 182 4.60 -16.93 23.65
CA PRO A 182 4.76 -15.83 24.58
C PRO A 182 4.29 -14.50 23.98
N ALA A 183 3.62 -13.66 24.76
CA ALA A 183 3.14 -12.35 24.32
C ALA A 183 4.27 -11.44 23.78
N THR A 184 5.49 -11.59 24.29
CA THR A 184 6.69 -10.88 23.80
C THR A 184 6.99 -11.13 22.33
N ASN A 185 6.69 -12.34 21.82
CA ASN A 185 6.93 -12.72 20.44
C ASN A 185 5.90 -12.12 19.47
N LEU A 186 4.76 -11.63 19.97
CA LEU A 186 3.70 -11.03 19.15
C LEU A 186 3.80 -9.52 19.06
N SER A 187 4.52 -8.86 19.98
CA SER A 187 4.65 -7.40 20.01
C SER A 187 5.19 -6.84 18.68
N ARG A 188 6.20 -7.47 18.12
CA ARG A 188 6.82 -7.04 16.86
C ARG A 188 5.91 -7.27 15.64
N PRO A 189 5.31 -8.46 15.42
CA PRO A 189 4.32 -8.66 14.36
C PRO A 189 3.12 -7.72 14.46
N LEU A 190 2.54 -7.53 15.63
CA LEU A 190 1.41 -6.62 15.84
C LEU A 190 1.78 -5.17 15.51
N LYS A 191 2.94 -4.71 16.00
CA LYS A 191 3.43 -3.37 15.65
C LYS A 191 3.57 -3.21 14.14
N LYS A 192 4.13 -4.21 13.45
CA LYS A 192 4.27 -4.20 12.00
C LYS A 192 2.92 -4.08 11.30
N LEU A 193 1.89 -4.82 11.75
CA LEU A 193 0.54 -4.73 11.21
C LEU A 193 -0.09 -3.35 11.42
N ILE A 194 0.15 -2.73 12.58
CA ILE A 194 -0.30 -1.35 12.87
C ILE A 194 0.42 -0.36 11.95
N ASP A 195 1.75 -0.46 11.84
CA ASP A 195 2.55 0.44 11.01
C ASP A 195 2.17 0.37 9.52
N LEU A 196 1.74 -0.81 9.06
CA LEU A 196 1.23 -1.03 7.70
C LEU A 196 -0.25 -0.65 7.52
N GLY A 197 -0.97 -0.36 8.61
CA GLY A 197 -2.39 0.04 8.55
C GLY A 197 -3.38 -1.11 8.41
N PHE A 198 -2.99 -2.34 8.76
CA PHE A 198 -3.89 -3.50 8.81
C PHE A 198 -4.64 -3.60 10.14
N LEU A 199 -4.17 -2.91 11.18
CA LEU A 199 -4.77 -2.82 12.51
C LEU A 199 -4.88 -1.37 12.98
#